data_0a44b823abe061fe08cb9879de72549a
#
_entry.id   0a44b823abe061fe08cb9879de72549a
#
_cell.length_a   1.000
_cell.length_b   1.000
_cell.length_c   1.000
_cell.angle_alpha   90.00
_cell.angle_beta   90.00
_cell.angle_gamma   90.00
#
_symmetry.space_group_name_H-M   'P 1'
#
loop_
_entity.id
_entity.type
_entity.pdbx_description
1 polymer ?
#
loop_
_entity_poly.entity_id
_entity_poly.type
_entity_poly.pdbx_seq_one_letter_code
_entity_poly.pdbx_strand_id
1 'polypeptide(L)'
;MHPFGANKWDVIIVGGGGSGLAAGVSCVEQGLKVLLLEKQPQLGGTTGIAVGSFTASGTRYQRQNNINDNAVDHNEDAARFARPEDEAAGNVELRQFFLSHSADTLNWLEKMGLRFHGPSPEPPNRVPRMHNVVPNAKAYIAALHLRFLRLGGRVMTNASVAGLLRTEGRVTGVTVKVNDVPRTESCLRGVVLAAGDYAGNAQMIAEYKGDAFAAVEGINTTATGDGHRLVTSVDGQLRNMSVTYGPEFRFVPPIGKSISQLLPSNPAAVRLMGALLPFVPGFVIHAFIKRLLVTWQHPEDALLDDGAILINKCGQRFCDELASPDREIAVANQPDKVAWLLLDENLIRRYSRWPHFISTAPEIAYAYVNDYLRLRPDVAVQSDSLEQLAAARNLPAAELLATAAGTRNIENVPKMTRSLQGDRWVLLGPVKSYFTTTEGGAAIDTSFRVLDRNGKAISGLYAIGQNGLGGQILWGHGLHIAWAMTSGRLVGTVLADSAP
;
A
#
# COMPACT_ATOMS: atom_id res chain seq x y z
N MET A 1 -32.53 -1.55 32.52
CA MET A 1 -33.46 -1.22 31.43
C MET A 1 -33.19 0.20 30.96
N HIS A 2 -32.50 0.38 29.84
CA HIS A 2 -32.39 1.67 29.19
C HIS A 2 -33.12 1.60 27.87
N PRO A 3 -34.10 2.48 27.62
CA PRO A 3 -34.77 2.55 26.33
C PRO A 3 -33.95 3.47 25.42
N PHE A 4 -32.85 2.96 24.90
CA PHE A 4 -32.30 3.56 23.71
C PHE A 4 -33.04 2.94 22.53
N GLY A 5 -33.95 3.71 21.95
CA GLY A 5 -34.52 3.39 20.65
C GLY A 5 -33.36 3.08 19.72
N ALA A 6 -33.29 1.82 19.28
CA ALA A 6 -32.24 1.36 18.37
C ALA A 6 -32.28 2.25 17.12
N ASN A 7 -31.35 3.18 17.00
CA ASN A 7 -31.10 3.87 15.75
C ASN A 7 -30.69 2.79 14.74
N LYS A 8 -31.67 2.30 14.00
CA LYS A 8 -31.38 1.35 12.93
C LYS A 8 -30.67 2.11 11.81
N TRP A 9 -29.44 1.73 11.54
CA TRP A 9 -28.70 2.15 10.37
C TRP A 9 -29.21 1.41 9.13
N ASP A 10 -29.12 1.99 7.97
CA ASP A 10 -29.30 1.22 6.75
C ASP A 10 -28.08 0.37 6.49
N VAL A 11 -26.89 0.95 6.66
CA VAL A 11 -25.61 0.30 6.39
C VAL A 11 -24.61 0.57 7.52
N ILE A 12 -23.86 -0.47 7.91
CA ILE A 12 -22.69 -0.34 8.78
C ILE A 12 -21.45 -0.65 7.95
N ILE A 13 -20.45 0.23 8.00
CA ILE A 13 -19.16 0.06 7.32
C ILE A 13 -18.07 -0.16 8.37
N VAL A 14 -17.28 -1.23 8.19
CA VAL A 14 -16.19 -1.61 9.09
C VAL A 14 -14.85 -1.25 8.45
N GLY A 15 -14.21 -0.21 8.95
CA GLY A 15 -12.94 0.34 8.48
C GLY A 15 -13.08 1.72 7.83
N GLY A 16 -12.29 2.68 8.31
CA GLY A 16 -12.27 4.09 7.88
C GLY A 16 -11.13 4.44 6.93
N GLY A 17 -10.66 3.45 6.15
CA GLY A 17 -9.72 3.66 5.05
C GLY A 17 -10.39 4.21 3.78
N GLY A 18 -9.65 4.24 2.68
CA GLY A 18 -10.15 4.76 1.40
C GLY A 18 -11.43 4.08 0.91
N SER A 19 -11.48 2.75 0.94
CA SER A 19 -12.64 1.99 0.49
C SER A 19 -13.88 2.22 1.37
N GLY A 20 -13.72 2.22 2.69
CA GLY A 20 -14.82 2.45 3.61
C GLY A 20 -15.39 3.86 3.50
N LEU A 21 -14.54 4.88 3.37
CA LEU A 21 -15.00 6.25 3.13
C LEU A 21 -15.68 6.42 1.77
N ALA A 22 -15.17 5.77 0.72
CA ALA A 22 -15.81 5.78 -0.60
C ALA A 22 -17.20 5.13 -0.56
N ALA A 23 -17.32 3.98 0.11
CA ALA A 23 -18.61 3.31 0.34
C ALA A 23 -19.57 4.20 1.15
N GLY A 24 -19.05 4.80 2.22
CA GLY A 24 -19.83 5.73 3.05
C GLY A 24 -20.42 6.88 2.24
N VAL A 25 -19.57 7.56 1.45
CA VAL A 25 -20.02 8.66 0.58
C VAL A 25 -21.04 8.17 -0.42
N SER A 26 -20.79 7.07 -1.11
CA SER A 26 -21.70 6.52 -2.11
C SER A 26 -23.06 6.15 -1.49
N CYS A 27 -23.09 5.51 -0.33
CA CYS A 27 -24.33 5.17 0.36
C CYS A 27 -25.12 6.42 0.77
N VAL A 28 -24.48 7.43 1.37
CA VAL A 28 -25.21 8.65 1.79
C VAL A 28 -25.65 9.50 0.60
N GLU A 29 -24.97 9.44 -0.54
CA GLU A 29 -25.43 10.06 -1.81
C GLU A 29 -26.71 9.40 -2.34
N GLN A 30 -26.96 8.14 -1.96
CA GLN A 30 -28.22 7.41 -2.23
C GLN A 30 -29.27 7.59 -1.12
N GLY A 31 -29.04 8.47 -0.14
CA GLY A 31 -29.98 8.75 0.94
C GLY A 31 -29.99 7.74 2.09
N LEU A 32 -29.04 6.80 2.13
CA LEU A 32 -28.97 5.80 3.20
C LEU A 32 -28.37 6.37 4.50
N LYS A 33 -28.83 5.88 5.65
CA LYS A 33 -28.26 6.18 6.97
C LYS A 33 -27.07 5.27 7.23
N VAL A 34 -25.88 5.84 7.32
CA VAL A 34 -24.63 5.09 7.38
C VAL A 34 -23.86 5.37 8.65
N LEU A 35 -23.42 4.28 9.31
CA LEU A 35 -22.44 4.28 10.39
C LEU A 35 -21.12 3.70 9.89
N LEU A 36 -20.03 4.46 10.01
CA LEU A 36 -18.67 4.01 9.74
C LEU A 36 -17.93 3.81 11.06
N LEU A 37 -17.38 2.61 11.26
CA LEU A 37 -16.63 2.19 12.44
C LEU A 37 -15.14 2.08 12.11
N GLU A 38 -14.29 2.80 12.84
CA GLU A 38 -12.82 2.76 12.69
C GLU A 38 -12.16 2.44 14.04
N LYS A 39 -11.29 1.42 14.05
CA LYS A 39 -10.60 0.99 15.28
C LYS A 39 -9.55 2.00 15.77
N GLN A 40 -8.94 2.75 14.86
CA GLN A 40 -7.96 3.78 15.18
C GLN A 40 -8.62 5.10 15.59
N PRO A 41 -7.90 5.98 16.29
CA PRO A 41 -8.40 7.32 16.62
C PRO A 41 -8.54 8.23 15.39
N GLN A 42 -7.94 7.86 14.27
CA GLN A 42 -7.92 8.63 13.02
C GLN A 42 -8.29 7.76 11.83
N LEU A 43 -9.00 8.36 10.86
CA LEU A 43 -9.30 7.73 9.58
C LEU A 43 -8.07 7.74 8.66
N GLY A 44 -8.04 6.83 7.70
CA GLY A 44 -7.04 6.83 6.64
C GLY A 44 -6.59 5.44 6.21
N GLY A 45 -6.35 4.54 7.14
CA GLY A 45 -5.81 3.21 6.84
C GLY A 45 -4.55 3.26 5.97
N THR A 46 -4.30 2.22 5.21
CA THR A 46 -3.17 2.16 4.25
C THR A 46 -3.27 3.22 3.16
N THR A 47 -4.49 3.60 2.73
CA THR A 47 -4.67 4.68 1.75
C THR A 47 -4.08 6.00 2.23
N GLY A 48 -4.25 6.36 3.52
CA GLY A 48 -3.78 7.63 4.07
C GLY A 48 -2.26 7.78 4.17
N ILE A 49 -1.52 6.67 4.13
CA ILE A 49 -0.04 6.64 4.16
C ILE A 49 0.58 6.37 2.79
N ALA A 50 -0.21 6.02 1.78
CA ALA A 50 0.26 5.74 0.42
C ALA A 50 0.70 7.02 -0.32
N VAL A 51 1.37 6.85 -1.46
CA VAL A 51 1.73 7.95 -2.36
C VAL A 51 0.48 8.59 -2.97
N GLY A 52 -0.50 7.78 -3.37
CA GLY A 52 -1.78 8.23 -3.86
C GLY A 52 -2.02 8.08 -5.35
N SER A 53 -1.27 7.21 -6.00
CA SER A 53 -1.51 6.86 -7.40
C SER A 53 -2.86 6.16 -7.56
N PHE A 54 -3.57 6.51 -8.63
CA PHE A 54 -4.82 5.90 -9.09
C PHE A 54 -4.64 5.47 -10.55
N THR A 55 -4.67 4.17 -10.82
CA THR A 55 -4.45 3.66 -12.17
C THR A 55 -5.77 3.32 -12.83
N ALA A 56 -6.01 3.92 -14.01
CA ALA A 56 -7.24 3.78 -14.78
C ALA A 56 -7.01 3.95 -16.28
N SER A 57 -7.82 3.28 -17.08
CA SER A 57 -7.86 3.38 -18.54
C SER A 57 -9.10 4.15 -19.02
N GLY A 58 -9.05 4.70 -20.23
CA GLY A 58 -10.16 5.45 -20.84
C GLY A 58 -10.46 6.77 -20.14
N THR A 59 -9.48 7.37 -19.47
CA THR A 59 -9.67 8.61 -18.71
C THR A 59 -9.67 9.84 -19.61
N ARG A 60 -10.21 10.95 -19.11
CA ARG A 60 -10.11 12.25 -19.80
C ARG A 60 -8.65 12.72 -19.95
N TYR A 61 -7.79 12.40 -18.98
CA TYR A 61 -6.37 12.75 -19.00
C TYR A 61 -5.65 12.02 -20.13
N GLN A 62 -5.96 10.76 -20.36
CA GLN A 62 -5.41 10.00 -21.50
C GLN A 62 -5.88 10.62 -22.82
N ARG A 63 -7.18 10.90 -22.97
CA ARG A 63 -7.70 11.55 -24.20
C ARG A 63 -7.07 12.91 -24.48
N GLN A 64 -6.82 13.73 -23.46
CA GLN A 64 -6.14 15.03 -23.57
C GLN A 64 -4.69 14.90 -24.03
N ASN A 65 -4.07 13.74 -23.79
CA ASN A 65 -2.71 13.41 -24.24
C ASN A 65 -2.70 12.52 -25.50
N ASN A 66 -3.81 12.42 -26.24
CA ASN A 66 -3.97 11.59 -27.45
C ASN A 66 -3.69 10.10 -27.19
N ILE A 67 -3.93 9.61 -25.98
CA ILE A 67 -3.82 8.21 -25.62
C ILE A 67 -5.20 7.57 -25.72
N ASN A 68 -5.33 6.60 -26.64
CA ASN A 68 -6.51 5.75 -26.73
C ASN A 68 -6.26 4.49 -25.93
N ASP A 69 -7.12 4.20 -24.96
CA ASP A 69 -6.94 3.10 -24.02
C ASP A 69 -8.31 2.59 -23.52
N ASN A 70 -8.35 1.33 -23.10
CA ASN A 70 -9.56 0.67 -22.64
C ASN A 70 -9.27 -0.35 -21.52
N ALA A 71 -10.33 -0.85 -20.88
CA ALA A 71 -10.22 -1.77 -19.75
C ALA A 71 -9.71 -3.16 -20.15
N VAL A 72 -9.88 -3.60 -21.40
CA VAL A 72 -9.38 -4.91 -21.88
C VAL A 72 -7.87 -4.87 -21.96
N ASP A 73 -7.33 -3.89 -22.68
CA ASP A 73 -5.87 -3.68 -22.78
C ASP A 73 -5.23 -3.46 -21.42
N HIS A 74 -5.92 -2.76 -20.52
CA HIS A 74 -5.45 -2.54 -19.17
C HIS A 74 -5.40 -3.85 -18.36
N ASN A 75 -6.41 -4.71 -18.48
CA ASN A 75 -6.44 -5.99 -17.79
C ASN A 75 -5.33 -6.95 -18.26
N GLU A 76 -5.05 -6.96 -19.56
CA GLU A 76 -3.92 -7.71 -20.12
C GLU A 76 -2.57 -7.23 -19.60
N ASP A 77 -2.38 -5.91 -19.51
CA ASP A 77 -1.14 -5.35 -19.00
C ASP A 77 -1.00 -5.54 -17.47
N ALA A 78 -2.11 -5.44 -16.73
CA ALA A 78 -2.12 -5.67 -15.29
C ALA A 78 -1.63 -7.09 -14.91
N ALA A 79 -1.91 -8.08 -15.76
CA ALA A 79 -1.43 -9.46 -15.61
C ALA A 79 0.10 -9.58 -15.64
N ARG A 80 0.81 -8.63 -16.24
CA ARG A 80 2.27 -8.67 -16.40
C ARG A 80 3.06 -8.17 -15.20
N PHE A 81 2.38 -7.60 -14.20
CA PHE A 81 3.02 -7.15 -12.97
C PHE A 81 3.24 -8.28 -11.97
N ALA A 82 2.39 -9.30 -12.00
CA ALA A 82 2.47 -10.44 -11.11
C ALA A 82 3.34 -11.56 -11.70
N ARG A 83 3.83 -12.44 -10.83
CA ARG A 83 4.46 -13.67 -11.26
C ARG A 83 3.40 -14.56 -11.94
N PRO A 84 3.77 -15.36 -12.96
CA PRO A 84 2.81 -16.20 -13.68
C PRO A 84 1.97 -17.12 -12.78
N GLU A 85 2.58 -17.69 -11.74
CA GLU A 85 1.90 -18.56 -10.77
C GLU A 85 0.85 -17.81 -9.91
N ASP A 86 1.13 -16.57 -9.52
CA ASP A 86 0.19 -15.75 -8.76
C ASP A 86 -0.96 -15.28 -9.67
N GLU A 87 -0.64 -14.85 -10.90
CA GLU A 87 -1.64 -14.42 -11.88
C GLU A 87 -2.59 -15.57 -12.26
N ALA A 88 -2.08 -16.79 -12.38
CA ALA A 88 -2.89 -17.98 -12.68
C ALA A 88 -3.97 -18.26 -11.61
N ALA A 89 -3.74 -17.82 -10.37
CA ALA A 89 -4.74 -17.88 -9.28
C ALA A 89 -5.64 -16.63 -9.23
N GLY A 90 -5.42 -15.66 -10.13
CA GLY A 90 -6.09 -14.36 -10.17
C GLY A 90 -7.52 -14.44 -10.68
N ASN A 91 -8.40 -13.62 -10.11
CA ASN A 91 -9.77 -13.42 -10.63
C ASN A 91 -9.77 -12.34 -11.72
N VAL A 92 -9.45 -12.76 -12.93
CA VAL A 92 -9.33 -11.89 -14.12
C VAL A 92 -10.64 -11.21 -14.48
N GLU A 93 -11.78 -11.91 -14.32
CA GLU A 93 -13.11 -11.37 -14.64
C GLU A 93 -13.50 -10.23 -13.69
N LEU A 94 -13.26 -10.40 -12.39
CA LEU A 94 -13.53 -9.34 -11.41
C LEU A 94 -12.58 -8.15 -11.62
N ARG A 95 -11.32 -8.38 -11.99
CA ARG A 95 -10.40 -7.30 -12.35
C ARG A 95 -10.85 -6.56 -13.60
N GLN A 96 -11.31 -7.26 -14.64
CA GLN A 96 -11.90 -6.65 -15.83
C GLN A 96 -13.13 -5.80 -15.49
N PHE A 97 -14.03 -6.32 -14.65
CA PHE A 97 -15.19 -5.58 -14.15
C PHE A 97 -14.76 -4.30 -13.44
N PHE A 98 -13.81 -4.39 -12.52
CA PHE A 98 -13.27 -3.23 -11.80
C PHE A 98 -12.71 -2.17 -12.76
N LEU A 99 -11.84 -2.58 -13.68
CA LEU A 99 -11.15 -1.67 -14.59
C LEU A 99 -12.12 -0.93 -15.52
N SER A 100 -13.23 -1.57 -15.91
CA SER A 100 -14.28 -0.93 -16.72
C SER A 100 -14.99 0.23 -16.01
N HIS A 101 -14.94 0.29 -14.67
CA HIS A 101 -15.56 1.32 -13.84
C HIS A 101 -14.57 2.34 -13.26
N SER A 102 -13.27 2.15 -13.49
CA SER A 102 -12.21 2.95 -12.85
C SER A 102 -12.20 4.41 -13.31
N ALA A 103 -12.41 4.68 -14.61
CA ALA A 103 -12.47 6.05 -15.15
C ALA A 103 -13.64 6.87 -14.58
N ASP A 104 -14.81 6.25 -14.44
CA ASP A 104 -15.97 6.91 -13.84
C ASP A 104 -15.74 7.20 -12.35
N THR A 105 -15.01 6.33 -11.66
CA THR A 105 -14.63 6.56 -10.28
C THR A 105 -13.67 7.73 -10.14
N LEU A 106 -12.68 7.84 -11.03
CA LEU A 106 -11.78 9.00 -11.07
C LEU A 106 -12.57 10.29 -11.28
N ASN A 107 -13.52 10.32 -12.23
CA ASN A 107 -14.40 11.45 -12.46
C ASN A 107 -15.27 11.79 -11.24
N TRP A 108 -15.78 10.78 -10.53
CA TRP A 108 -16.55 10.97 -9.31
C TRP A 108 -15.71 11.60 -8.18
N LEU A 109 -14.47 11.17 -8.01
CA LEU A 109 -13.51 11.75 -7.06
C LEU A 109 -13.20 13.22 -7.39
N GLU A 110 -13.06 13.56 -8.67
CA GLU A 110 -12.83 14.96 -9.10
C GLU A 110 -14.00 15.89 -8.81
N LYS A 111 -15.25 15.40 -8.91
CA LYS A 111 -16.44 16.16 -8.51
C LYS A 111 -16.42 16.54 -7.03
N MET A 112 -15.74 15.78 -6.18
CA MET A 112 -15.55 16.11 -4.77
C MET A 112 -14.40 17.11 -4.53
N GLY A 113 -13.69 17.51 -5.57
CA GLY A 113 -12.63 18.53 -5.52
C GLY A 113 -11.23 17.97 -5.51
N LEU A 114 -11.06 16.65 -5.67
CA LEU A 114 -9.75 16.06 -5.90
C LEU A 114 -9.17 16.48 -7.25
N ARG A 115 -7.85 16.50 -7.35
CA ARG A 115 -7.11 16.82 -8.57
C ARG A 115 -6.00 15.80 -8.75
N PHE A 116 -5.73 15.49 -10.02
CA PHE A 116 -4.74 14.49 -10.39
C PHE A 116 -3.72 15.09 -11.36
N HIS A 117 -2.51 14.59 -11.26
CA HIS A 117 -1.43 14.80 -12.22
C HIS A 117 -1.17 13.48 -12.95
N GLY A 118 -0.98 13.54 -14.27
CA GLY A 118 -0.78 12.38 -15.11
C GLY A 118 -1.56 12.49 -16.43
N PRO A 119 -1.68 11.39 -17.22
CA PRO A 119 -1.25 10.05 -16.86
C PRO A 119 0.28 9.91 -16.90
N SER A 120 0.81 9.15 -15.96
CA SER A 120 2.24 8.83 -15.88
C SER A 120 2.50 7.40 -16.37
N PRO A 121 3.67 7.14 -17.00
CA PRO A 121 4.05 5.81 -17.42
C PRO A 121 4.38 4.91 -16.24
N GLU A 122 4.17 3.63 -16.42
CA GLU A 122 4.58 2.57 -15.51
C GLU A 122 4.72 1.28 -16.31
N PRO A 123 5.91 0.94 -16.82
CA PRO A 123 6.14 -0.36 -17.45
C PRO A 123 5.84 -1.52 -16.48
N PRO A 124 5.22 -2.62 -16.93
CA PRO A 124 4.99 -3.04 -18.31
C PRO A 124 3.67 -2.57 -18.95
N ASN A 125 2.96 -1.59 -18.38
CA ASN A 125 1.82 -1.01 -19.07
C ASN A 125 2.23 -0.47 -20.43
N ARG A 126 1.45 -0.79 -21.49
CA ARG A 126 1.72 -0.36 -22.88
C ARG A 126 1.53 1.14 -23.11
N VAL A 127 0.76 1.80 -22.24
CA VAL A 127 0.49 3.23 -22.26
C VAL A 127 0.42 3.81 -20.84
N PRO A 128 0.66 5.11 -20.66
CA PRO A 128 0.50 5.78 -19.36
C PRO A 128 -0.92 5.68 -18.81
N ARG A 129 -1.07 5.19 -17.56
CA ARG A 129 -2.35 4.99 -16.86
C ARG A 129 -2.39 5.52 -15.44
N MET A 130 -1.26 5.84 -14.87
CA MET A 130 -1.14 6.23 -13.47
C MET A 130 -1.45 7.71 -13.27
N HIS A 131 -2.46 8.02 -12.46
CA HIS A 131 -2.89 9.37 -12.10
C HIS A 131 -2.56 9.62 -10.63
N ASN A 132 -1.71 10.59 -10.35
CA ASN A 132 -1.25 10.89 -8.99
C ASN A 132 -2.11 11.98 -8.37
N VAL A 133 -2.76 11.69 -7.24
CA VAL A 133 -3.57 12.68 -6.54
C VAL A 133 -2.69 13.80 -5.96
N VAL A 134 -3.15 15.04 -6.08
CA VAL A 134 -2.46 16.23 -5.56
C VAL A 134 -3.06 16.61 -4.21
N PRO A 135 -2.25 16.90 -3.20
CA PRO A 135 -0.79 16.82 -3.13
C PRO A 135 -0.26 15.42 -2.76
N ASN A 136 -1.09 14.55 -2.19
CA ASN A 136 -0.79 13.18 -1.76
C ASN A 136 -2.08 12.45 -1.37
N ALA A 137 -1.98 11.17 -0.99
CA ALA A 137 -3.12 10.30 -0.67
C ALA A 137 -4.03 10.80 0.47
N LYS A 138 -3.55 11.66 1.37
CA LYS A 138 -4.41 12.25 2.42
C LYS A 138 -5.54 13.09 1.86
N ALA A 139 -5.39 13.59 0.61
CA ALA A 139 -6.45 14.33 -0.06
C ALA A 139 -7.70 13.47 -0.28
N TYR A 140 -7.55 12.17 -0.59
CA TYR A 140 -8.69 11.24 -0.66
C TYR A 140 -9.46 11.20 0.65
N ILE A 141 -8.72 10.99 1.74
CA ILE A 141 -9.32 10.85 3.07
C ILE A 141 -10.04 12.14 3.47
N ALA A 142 -9.40 13.29 3.28
CA ALA A 142 -9.99 14.59 3.63
C ALA A 142 -11.24 14.90 2.80
N ALA A 143 -11.22 14.67 1.49
CA ALA A 143 -12.34 14.96 0.60
C ALA A 143 -13.54 14.03 0.88
N LEU A 144 -13.28 12.73 0.96
CA LEU A 144 -14.32 11.73 1.23
C LEU A 144 -14.93 11.91 2.62
N HIS A 145 -14.11 12.09 3.66
CA HIS A 145 -14.59 12.30 5.02
C HIS A 145 -15.47 13.56 5.14
N LEU A 146 -15.01 14.67 4.56
CA LEU A 146 -15.79 15.91 4.55
C LEU A 146 -17.12 15.74 3.80
N ARG A 147 -17.12 15.07 2.65
CA ARG A 147 -18.33 14.79 1.88
C ARG A 147 -19.28 13.89 2.65
N PHE A 148 -18.77 12.83 3.27
CA PHE A 148 -19.53 11.89 4.07
C PHE A 148 -20.27 12.59 5.22
N LEU A 149 -19.55 13.41 6.00
CA LEU A 149 -20.15 14.14 7.12
C LEU A 149 -21.19 15.17 6.65
N ARG A 150 -20.91 15.90 5.57
CA ARG A 150 -21.86 16.90 5.01
C ARG A 150 -23.18 16.30 4.56
N LEU A 151 -23.17 15.03 4.14
CA LEU A 151 -24.36 14.31 3.72
C LEU A 151 -25.03 13.54 4.87
N GLY A 152 -24.59 13.74 6.11
CA GLY A 152 -25.21 13.15 7.30
C GLY A 152 -24.67 11.80 7.73
N GLY A 153 -23.57 11.32 7.11
CA GLY A 153 -22.87 10.12 7.57
C GLY A 153 -22.32 10.27 8.99
N ARG A 154 -22.25 9.15 9.71
CA ARG A 154 -21.74 9.10 11.08
C ARG A 154 -20.46 8.28 11.15
N VAL A 155 -19.47 8.76 11.89
CA VAL A 155 -18.19 8.09 12.16
C VAL A 155 -18.06 7.83 13.66
N MET A 156 -17.63 6.62 13.99
CA MET A 156 -17.12 6.28 15.35
C MET A 156 -15.67 5.81 15.19
N THR A 157 -14.75 6.53 15.79
CA THR A 157 -13.34 6.12 15.95
C THR A 157 -13.13 5.42 17.29
N ASN A 158 -11.95 4.80 17.49
CA ASN A 158 -11.69 3.91 18.63
C ASN A 158 -12.79 2.83 18.76
N ALA A 159 -13.31 2.37 17.62
CA ALA A 159 -14.44 1.46 17.51
C ALA A 159 -13.99 0.15 16.82
N SER A 160 -13.56 -0.82 17.61
CA SER A 160 -13.09 -2.11 17.15
C SER A 160 -14.25 -3.10 17.04
N VAL A 161 -14.55 -3.55 15.81
CA VAL A 161 -15.59 -4.57 15.56
C VAL A 161 -15.05 -5.93 15.97
N ALA A 162 -15.78 -6.61 16.88
CA ALA A 162 -15.40 -7.89 17.45
C ALA A 162 -16.15 -9.08 16.82
N GLY A 163 -17.34 -8.85 16.22
CA GLY A 163 -18.13 -9.93 15.64
C GLY A 163 -19.29 -9.41 14.80
N LEU A 164 -19.88 -10.32 14.02
CA LEU A 164 -21.07 -10.08 13.21
C LEU A 164 -22.31 -10.62 13.94
N LEU A 165 -23.40 -9.86 13.89
CA LEU A 165 -24.71 -10.30 14.37
C LEU A 165 -25.48 -10.96 13.22
N ARG A 166 -26.09 -12.12 13.49
CA ARG A 166 -26.91 -12.84 12.50
C ARG A 166 -28.33 -13.06 13.06
N THR A 167 -29.31 -12.89 12.19
CA THR A 167 -30.70 -13.20 12.45
C THR A 167 -31.24 -13.97 11.25
N GLU A 168 -31.76 -15.17 11.46
CA GLU A 168 -32.30 -16.02 10.39
C GLU A 168 -31.35 -16.24 9.22
N GLY A 169 -30.06 -16.42 9.51
CA GLY A 169 -29.02 -16.62 8.49
C GLY A 169 -28.50 -15.35 7.81
N ARG A 170 -29.12 -14.19 8.02
CA ARG A 170 -28.71 -12.88 7.48
C ARG A 170 -27.81 -12.16 8.48
N VAL A 171 -26.79 -11.48 8.00
CA VAL A 171 -25.99 -10.52 8.80
C VAL A 171 -26.81 -9.23 8.97
N THR A 172 -27.07 -8.87 10.24
CA THR A 172 -27.96 -7.76 10.62
C THR A 172 -27.29 -6.70 11.47
N GLY A 173 -25.97 -6.80 11.70
CA GLY A 173 -25.24 -5.83 12.49
C GLY A 173 -23.91 -6.36 12.98
N VAL A 174 -23.33 -5.65 13.96
CA VAL A 174 -22.03 -5.95 14.53
C VAL A 174 -22.02 -5.81 16.06
N THR A 175 -21.12 -6.57 16.70
CA THR A 175 -20.66 -6.26 18.06
C THR A 175 -19.37 -5.41 17.95
N VAL A 176 -19.33 -4.31 18.66
CA VAL A 176 -18.23 -3.34 18.59
C VAL A 176 -17.81 -2.89 19.99
N LYS A 177 -16.52 -2.70 20.21
CA LYS A 177 -15.99 -2.05 21.41
C LYS A 177 -15.64 -0.60 21.05
N VAL A 178 -16.30 0.35 21.67
CA VAL A 178 -16.03 1.78 21.50
C VAL A 178 -15.36 2.30 22.77
N ASN A 179 -14.11 2.73 22.68
CA ASN A 179 -13.27 3.04 23.86
C ASN A 179 -13.35 1.90 24.89
N ASP A 180 -13.19 0.65 24.43
CA ASP A 180 -13.26 -0.60 25.21
C ASP A 180 -14.63 -0.94 25.81
N VAL A 181 -15.65 -0.13 25.59
CA VAL A 181 -17.02 -0.41 26.04
C VAL A 181 -17.77 -1.22 24.97
N PRO A 182 -18.24 -2.44 25.27
CA PRO A 182 -18.95 -3.25 24.31
C PRO A 182 -20.33 -2.67 23.98
N ARG A 183 -20.69 -2.70 22.71
CA ARG A 183 -21.98 -2.27 22.16
C ARG A 183 -22.41 -3.18 21.01
N THR A 184 -23.69 -3.11 20.67
CA THR A 184 -24.23 -3.71 19.46
C THR A 184 -24.82 -2.63 18.57
N GLU A 185 -24.50 -2.69 17.27
CA GLU A 185 -25.08 -1.81 16.28
C GLU A 185 -25.77 -2.66 15.22
N SER A 186 -27.01 -2.30 14.86
CA SER A 186 -27.82 -3.06 13.90
C SER A 186 -28.05 -2.27 12.62
N CYS A 187 -28.19 -2.99 11.50
CA CYS A 187 -28.48 -2.42 10.19
C CYS A 187 -29.58 -3.19 9.43
N LEU A 188 -30.21 -2.50 8.50
CA LEU A 188 -31.32 -3.04 7.72
C LEU A 188 -30.81 -3.73 6.44
N ARG A 189 -29.86 -3.11 5.73
CA ARG A 189 -29.41 -3.56 4.40
C ARG A 189 -28.17 -4.45 4.46
N GLY A 190 -27.21 -4.13 5.33
CA GLY A 190 -26.05 -5.00 5.51
C GLY A 190 -24.83 -4.33 6.13
N VAL A 191 -23.83 -5.15 6.37
CA VAL A 191 -22.51 -4.78 6.86
C VAL A 191 -21.51 -4.84 5.71
N VAL A 192 -20.73 -3.77 5.52
CA VAL A 192 -19.66 -3.68 4.51
C VAL A 192 -18.32 -3.78 5.21
N LEU A 193 -17.57 -4.83 4.92
CA LEU A 193 -16.21 -5.02 5.41
C LEU A 193 -15.22 -4.26 4.51
N ALA A 194 -14.55 -3.26 5.08
CA ALA A 194 -13.56 -2.40 4.44
C ALA A 194 -12.30 -2.28 5.31
N ALA A 195 -12.01 -3.33 6.09
CA ALA A 195 -11.03 -3.35 7.17
C ALA A 195 -9.56 -3.50 6.71
N GLY A 196 -9.30 -3.43 5.42
CA GLY A 196 -7.95 -3.54 4.86
C GLY A 196 -7.43 -4.98 4.79
N ASP A 197 -6.10 -5.11 4.79
CA ASP A 197 -5.36 -6.37 4.69
C ASP A 197 -4.86 -6.90 6.05
N TYR A 198 -3.90 -7.84 6.04
CA TYR A 198 -3.33 -8.44 7.26
C TYR A 198 -1.78 -8.39 7.27
N ALA A 199 -1.15 -7.54 6.45
CA ALA A 199 0.31 -7.44 6.38
C ALA A 199 0.97 -7.11 7.74
N GLY A 200 0.25 -6.42 8.63
CA GLY A 200 0.71 -6.10 9.99
C GLY A 200 0.45 -7.20 11.03
N ASN A 201 -0.01 -8.40 10.63
CA ASN A 201 -0.30 -9.51 11.54
C ASN A 201 0.64 -10.68 11.30
N ALA A 202 1.72 -10.76 12.09
CA ALA A 202 2.73 -11.80 11.99
C ALA A 202 2.17 -13.23 12.08
N GLN A 203 1.12 -13.45 12.90
CA GLN A 203 0.49 -14.76 13.04
C GLN A 203 -0.26 -15.17 11.76
N MET A 204 -1.00 -14.26 11.13
CA MET A 204 -1.67 -14.55 9.85
C MET A 204 -0.65 -14.71 8.71
N ILE A 205 0.44 -13.95 8.73
CA ILE A 205 1.53 -14.14 7.76
C ILE A 205 2.14 -15.54 7.93
N ALA A 206 2.44 -15.97 9.17
CA ALA A 206 2.93 -17.33 9.44
C ALA A 206 1.96 -18.40 8.96
N GLU A 207 0.67 -18.23 9.26
CA GLU A 207 -0.39 -19.19 8.90
C GLU A 207 -0.55 -19.36 7.38
N TYR A 208 -0.55 -18.28 6.62
CA TYR A 208 -0.89 -18.33 5.20
C TYR A 208 0.31 -18.34 4.25
N LYS A 209 1.42 -17.74 4.67
CA LYS A 209 2.64 -17.64 3.82
C LYS A 209 3.79 -18.51 4.34
N GLY A 210 3.78 -18.82 5.62
CA GLY A 210 4.80 -19.65 6.28
C GLY A 210 5.58 -18.90 7.37
N ASP A 211 6.06 -19.66 8.36
CA ASP A 211 6.76 -19.15 9.56
C ASP A 211 7.97 -18.28 9.22
N ALA A 212 8.70 -18.61 8.17
CA ALA A 212 9.87 -17.85 7.73
C ALA A 212 9.58 -16.37 7.48
N PHE A 213 8.36 -16.06 7.05
CA PHE A 213 7.92 -14.70 6.73
C PHE A 213 7.37 -13.91 7.93
N ALA A 214 7.15 -14.56 9.08
CA ALA A 214 6.51 -13.94 10.25
C ALA A 214 7.26 -12.73 10.82
N ALA A 215 8.59 -12.68 10.62
CA ALA A 215 9.43 -11.57 11.07
C ALA A 215 9.35 -10.32 10.17
N VAL A 216 8.89 -10.46 8.93
CA VAL A 216 8.72 -9.34 7.98
C VAL A 216 7.57 -8.45 8.43
N GLU A 217 7.79 -7.13 8.46
CA GLU A 217 6.79 -6.17 8.91
C GLU A 217 5.87 -5.74 7.77
N GLY A 218 4.60 -5.43 8.08
CA GLY A 218 3.74 -4.71 7.14
C GLY A 218 4.02 -3.19 7.19
N ILE A 219 3.98 -2.50 6.05
CA ILE A 219 4.10 -1.03 6.02
C ILE A 219 3.03 -0.39 6.91
N ASN A 220 1.82 -0.93 6.91
CA ASN A 220 0.76 -0.54 7.83
C ASN A 220 0.63 -1.56 8.96
N THR A 221 1.22 -1.28 10.09
CA THR A 221 1.16 -2.15 11.28
C THR A 221 -0.25 -2.29 11.87
N THR A 222 -1.20 -1.44 11.48
CA THR A 222 -2.60 -1.53 11.92
C THR A 222 -3.48 -2.38 11.02
N ALA A 223 -2.94 -2.88 9.90
CA ALA A 223 -3.58 -3.84 9.00
C ALA A 223 -3.46 -5.26 9.58
N THR A 224 -4.38 -5.64 10.45
CA THR A 224 -4.27 -6.83 11.30
C THR A 224 -5.24 -7.97 10.93
N GLY A 225 -5.91 -7.88 9.77
CA GLY A 225 -6.78 -8.93 9.26
C GLY A 225 -8.13 -9.06 9.98
N ASP A 226 -8.60 -8.00 10.63
CA ASP A 226 -9.85 -8.05 11.39
C ASP A 226 -11.04 -8.45 10.51
N GLY A 227 -11.14 -7.87 9.32
CA GLY A 227 -12.18 -8.20 8.36
C GLY A 227 -12.11 -9.64 7.87
N HIS A 228 -10.92 -10.20 7.71
CA HIS A 228 -10.74 -11.61 7.32
C HIS A 228 -11.27 -12.56 8.39
N ARG A 229 -10.98 -12.27 9.67
CA ARG A 229 -11.55 -13.03 10.79
C ARG A 229 -13.08 -12.92 10.86
N LEU A 230 -13.65 -11.76 10.55
CA LEU A 230 -15.10 -11.59 10.48
C LEU A 230 -15.71 -12.43 9.34
N VAL A 231 -15.06 -12.49 8.18
CA VAL A 231 -15.49 -13.33 7.05
C VAL A 231 -15.50 -14.80 7.46
N THR A 232 -14.41 -15.31 8.05
CA THR A 232 -14.32 -16.72 8.45
C THR A 232 -15.28 -17.08 9.58
N SER A 233 -15.63 -16.14 10.46
CA SER A 233 -16.59 -16.36 11.57
C SER A 233 -18.03 -16.67 11.11
N VAL A 234 -18.32 -16.45 9.85
CA VAL A 234 -19.65 -16.72 9.24
C VAL A 234 -19.57 -17.66 8.04
N ASP A 235 -18.52 -18.51 8.01
CA ASP A 235 -18.22 -19.47 6.95
C ASP A 235 -17.94 -18.88 5.57
N GLY A 236 -17.58 -17.60 5.51
CA GLY A 236 -17.15 -16.93 4.29
C GLY A 236 -15.81 -17.48 3.79
N GLN A 237 -15.67 -17.54 2.46
CA GLN A 237 -14.46 -18.01 1.80
C GLN A 237 -13.44 -16.89 1.67
N LEU A 238 -12.17 -17.20 1.96
CA LEU A 238 -11.02 -16.36 1.64
C LEU A 238 -10.27 -16.93 0.42
N ARG A 239 -9.65 -16.05 -0.39
CA ARG A 239 -8.87 -16.42 -1.57
C ARG A 239 -7.49 -15.78 -1.53
N ASN A 240 -6.51 -16.43 -2.13
CA ASN A 240 -5.14 -15.93 -2.38
C ASN A 240 -4.41 -15.48 -1.11
N MET A 241 -4.68 -16.11 0.03
CA MET A 241 -4.16 -15.72 1.33
C MET A 241 -2.63 -15.85 1.45
N SER A 242 -1.96 -16.66 0.62
CA SER A 242 -0.49 -16.78 0.60
C SER A 242 0.19 -15.71 -0.27
N VAL A 243 -0.57 -14.98 -1.08
CA VAL A 243 -0.03 -13.99 -2.03
C VAL A 243 0.15 -12.64 -1.35
N THR A 244 1.36 -12.06 -1.49
CA THR A 244 1.71 -10.77 -0.89
C THR A 244 2.45 -9.91 -1.90
N TYR A 245 2.29 -8.60 -1.82
CA TYR A 245 3.16 -7.66 -2.52
C TYR A 245 4.38 -7.36 -1.63
N GLY A 246 5.53 -7.87 -2.03
CA GLY A 246 6.73 -7.99 -1.21
C GLY A 246 6.91 -9.43 -0.68
N PRO A 247 7.94 -9.70 0.18
CA PRO A 247 8.72 -8.67 0.88
C PRO A 247 9.67 -7.90 -0.03
N GLU A 248 9.85 -6.61 0.27
CA GLU A 248 10.77 -5.73 -0.44
C GLU A 248 11.54 -4.84 0.54
N PHE A 249 12.75 -4.42 0.17
CA PHE A 249 13.49 -3.48 0.99
C PHE A 249 12.93 -2.07 0.86
N ARG A 250 12.88 -1.34 1.97
CA ARG A 250 12.63 0.09 1.97
C ARG A 250 13.55 0.80 2.94
N PHE A 251 14.00 1.98 2.57
CA PHE A 251 14.70 2.85 3.50
C PHE A 251 13.77 3.24 4.65
N VAL A 252 14.30 3.29 5.86
CA VAL A 252 13.51 3.76 7.00
C VAL A 252 13.02 5.20 6.77
N PRO A 253 11.78 5.53 7.18
CA PRO A 253 11.26 6.87 7.01
C PRO A 253 12.11 7.89 7.78
N PRO A 254 12.25 9.13 7.27
CA PRO A 254 12.99 10.16 7.97
C PRO A 254 12.36 10.50 9.32
N ILE A 255 13.21 10.89 10.27
CA ILE A 255 12.74 11.39 11.57
C ILE A 255 11.99 12.71 11.32
N GLY A 256 10.69 12.72 11.54
CA GLY A 256 9.82 13.88 11.32
C GLY A 256 8.90 13.76 10.10
N LYS A 257 8.06 14.79 9.93
CA LYS A 257 7.10 14.81 8.81
C LYS A 257 7.80 15.19 7.51
N SER A 258 7.59 14.42 6.46
CA SER A 258 8.04 14.77 5.10
C SER A 258 7.31 16.03 4.60
N ILE A 259 7.92 16.77 3.66
CA ILE A 259 7.30 17.96 3.06
C ILE A 259 5.93 17.65 2.46
N SER A 260 5.79 16.49 1.81
CA SER A 260 4.49 16.05 1.27
C SER A 260 3.42 15.88 2.35
N GLN A 261 3.81 15.45 3.55
CA GLN A 261 2.89 15.30 4.68
C GLN A 261 2.49 16.63 5.34
N LEU A 262 3.27 17.70 5.11
CA LEU A 262 2.98 19.06 5.59
C LEU A 262 2.06 19.83 4.66
N LEU A 263 1.92 19.41 3.40
CA LEU A 263 1.03 20.08 2.46
C LEU A 263 -0.44 19.92 2.90
N PRO A 264 -1.24 21.01 2.83
CA PRO A 264 -2.63 20.97 3.21
C PRO A 264 -3.42 20.07 2.26
N SER A 265 -4.24 19.18 2.82
CA SER A 265 -5.04 18.20 2.08
C SER A 265 -6.54 18.52 2.07
N ASN A 266 -6.96 19.68 2.59
CA ASN A 266 -8.36 20.08 2.55
C ASN A 266 -8.79 20.41 1.10
N PRO A 267 -10.04 20.18 0.71
CA PRO A 267 -10.50 20.30 -0.68
C PRO A 267 -10.28 21.69 -1.31
N ALA A 268 -10.33 22.77 -0.53
CA ALA A 268 -10.10 24.12 -1.03
C ALA A 268 -8.64 24.33 -1.43
N ALA A 269 -7.70 23.92 -0.56
CA ALA A 269 -6.27 23.97 -0.85
C ALA A 269 -5.90 23.05 -2.01
N VAL A 270 -6.47 21.84 -2.07
CA VAL A 270 -6.26 20.89 -3.18
C VAL A 270 -6.71 21.49 -4.52
N ARG A 271 -7.88 22.15 -4.56
CA ARG A 271 -8.35 22.83 -5.76
C ARG A 271 -7.40 23.95 -6.20
N LEU A 272 -6.93 24.75 -5.24
CA LEU A 272 -5.98 25.83 -5.53
C LEU A 272 -4.65 25.28 -6.04
N MET A 273 -4.07 24.30 -5.37
CA MET A 273 -2.84 23.64 -5.82
C MET A 273 -3.00 23.02 -7.19
N GLY A 274 -4.10 22.30 -7.44
CA GLY A 274 -4.39 21.72 -8.76
C GLY A 274 -4.56 22.78 -9.87
N ALA A 275 -5.13 23.94 -9.57
CA ALA A 275 -5.24 25.04 -10.53
C ALA A 275 -3.89 25.71 -10.83
N LEU A 276 -2.96 25.73 -9.86
CA LEU A 276 -1.64 26.29 -10.03
C LEU A 276 -0.64 25.31 -10.66
N LEU A 277 -0.90 24.01 -10.56
CA LEU A 277 0.02 22.96 -11.02
C LEU A 277 0.49 23.11 -12.48
N PRO A 278 -0.38 23.46 -13.46
CA PRO A 278 0.05 23.67 -14.85
C PRO A 278 1.07 24.82 -15.04
N PHE A 279 1.14 25.73 -14.09
CA PHE A 279 2.06 26.87 -14.12
C PHE A 279 3.37 26.60 -13.37
N VAL A 280 3.48 25.45 -12.67
CA VAL A 280 4.69 25.07 -11.96
C VAL A 280 5.74 24.60 -12.98
N PRO A 281 6.95 25.19 -13.01
CA PRO A 281 7.99 24.74 -13.92
C PRO A 281 8.36 23.28 -13.71
N GLY A 282 8.59 22.53 -14.81
CA GLY A 282 8.87 21.09 -14.76
C GLY A 282 10.06 20.74 -13.83
N PHE A 283 11.10 21.56 -13.78
CA PHE A 283 12.24 21.31 -12.89
C PHE A 283 11.86 21.33 -11.39
N VAL A 284 10.85 22.11 -10.99
CA VAL A 284 10.34 22.15 -9.61
C VAL A 284 9.59 20.85 -9.31
N ILE A 285 8.77 20.38 -10.26
CA ILE A 285 8.05 19.11 -10.15
C ILE A 285 9.05 17.95 -10.04
N HIS A 286 10.09 17.92 -10.91
CA HIS A 286 11.14 16.90 -10.85
C HIS A 286 11.91 16.92 -9.53
N ALA A 287 12.26 18.09 -9.01
CA ALA A 287 12.94 18.22 -7.72
C ALA A 287 12.06 17.72 -6.57
N PHE A 288 10.75 17.99 -6.62
CA PHE A 288 9.79 17.49 -5.62
C PHE A 288 9.64 15.96 -5.69
N ILE A 289 9.46 15.40 -6.90
CA ILE A 289 9.36 13.94 -7.10
C ILE A 289 10.65 13.25 -6.65
N LYS A 290 11.82 13.78 -7.00
CA LYS A 290 13.12 13.25 -6.56
C LYS A 290 13.21 13.20 -5.02
N ARG A 291 12.71 14.22 -4.34
CA ARG A 291 12.65 14.25 -2.87
C ARG A 291 11.68 13.21 -2.29
N LEU A 292 10.59 12.91 -2.98
CA LEU A 292 9.71 11.79 -2.61
C LEU A 292 10.39 10.44 -2.80
N LEU A 293 11.10 10.25 -3.92
CA LEU A 293 11.82 9.00 -4.21
C LEU A 293 12.79 8.61 -3.10
N VAL A 294 13.63 9.55 -2.64
CA VAL A 294 14.60 9.24 -1.58
C VAL A 294 13.95 9.04 -0.20
N THR A 295 12.65 9.32 -0.05
CA THR A 295 11.97 9.24 1.25
C THR A 295 11.45 7.83 1.56
N TRP A 296 10.84 7.16 0.57
CA TRP A 296 10.09 5.93 0.80
C TRP A 296 10.38 4.79 -0.17
N GLN A 297 11.12 5.06 -1.24
CA GLN A 297 11.28 4.11 -2.31
C GLN A 297 12.24 2.99 -1.91
N HIS A 298 12.06 1.83 -2.54
CA HIS A 298 12.98 0.72 -2.43
C HIS A 298 14.27 1.00 -3.21
N PRO A 299 15.43 0.48 -2.77
CA PRO A 299 16.60 0.37 -3.63
C PRO A 299 16.33 -0.64 -4.74
N GLU A 300 16.76 -0.34 -5.96
CA GLU A 300 16.64 -1.27 -7.09
C GLU A 300 17.46 -2.54 -6.83
N ASP A 301 16.91 -3.69 -7.16
CA ASP A 301 17.58 -5.00 -7.02
C ASP A 301 18.90 -5.06 -7.80
N ALA A 302 18.98 -4.38 -8.94
CA ALA A 302 20.18 -4.25 -9.75
C ALA A 302 21.42 -3.78 -8.96
N LEU A 303 21.22 -3.04 -7.86
CA LEU A 303 22.33 -2.63 -6.98
C LEU A 303 22.97 -3.83 -6.29
N LEU A 304 22.17 -4.81 -5.88
CA LEU A 304 22.63 -6.07 -5.27
C LEU A 304 23.21 -7.01 -6.34
N ASP A 305 22.57 -7.10 -7.50
CA ASP A 305 23.05 -7.87 -8.65
C ASP A 305 24.44 -7.41 -9.10
N ASP A 306 24.71 -6.12 -9.02
CA ASP A 306 25.99 -5.51 -9.35
C ASP A 306 27.04 -5.64 -8.22
N GLY A 307 26.67 -6.24 -7.09
CA GLY A 307 27.59 -6.63 -6.02
C GLY A 307 27.67 -5.67 -4.84
N ALA A 308 26.63 -4.88 -4.57
CA ALA A 308 26.45 -4.29 -3.24
C ALA A 308 26.17 -5.39 -2.23
N ILE A 309 26.69 -5.25 -1.01
CA ILE A 309 26.50 -6.25 0.04
C ILE A 309 25.65 -5.71 1.19
N LEU A 310 24.91 -6.60 1.85
CA LEU A 310 24.10 -6.28 3.00
C LEU A 310 24.91 -6.46 4.29
N ILE A 311 24.96 -5.40 5.11
CA ILE A 311 25.67 -5.33 6.38
C ILE A 311 24.66 -5.20 7.51
N ASN A 312 24.76 -6.06 8.51
CA ASN A 312 23.97 -5.98 9.74
C ASN A 312 24.56 -5.00 10.76
N LYS A 313 23.88 -4.83 11.88
CA LYS A 313 24.31 -3.95 13.00
C LYS A 313 25.62 -4.39 13.66
N CYS A 314 26.04 -5.65 13.43
CA CYS A 314 27.32 -6.17 13.89
C CYS A 314 28.47 -5.94 12.89
N GLY A 315 28.26 -5.20 11.81
CA GLY A 315 29.28 -4.95 10.78
C GLY A 315 29.54 -6.15 9.85
N GLN A 316 28.62 -7.12 9.82
CA GLN A 316 28.83 -8.41 9.14
C GLN A 316 27.85 -8.56 7.97
N ARG A 317 28.34 -9.15 6.87
CA ARG A 317 27.50 -9.75 5.83
C ARG A 317 26.81 -10.99 6.42
N PHE A 318 25.57 -11.29 6.05
CA PHE A 318 24.79 -12.33 6.74
C PHE A 318 23.86 -13.13 5.82
N CYS A 319 23.78 -12.81 4.54
CA CYS A 319 22.91 -13.52 3.60
C CYS A 319 23.50 -13.54 2.19
N ASP A 320 22.85 -14.28 1.31
CA ASP A 320 23.04 -14.18 -0.14
C ASP A 320 22.17 -13.04 -0.67
N GLU A 321 22.80 -11.98 -1.15
CA GLU A 321 22.11 -10.80 -1.67
C GLU A 321 21.31 -11.06 -2.95
N LEU A 322 21.58 -12.15 -3.65
CA LEU A 322 20.89 -12.51 -4.90
C LEU A 322 19.66 -13.41 -4.65
N ALA A 323 19.53 -13.97 -3.44
CA ALA A 323 18.45 -14.89 -3.11
C ALA A 323 17.22 -14.16 -2.56
N SER A 324 16.38 -13.58 -3.44
CA SER A 324 15.07 -13.08 -3.03
C SER A 324 14.03 -14.23 -3.08
N PRO A 325 13.15 -14.38 -2.06
CA PRO A 325 12.93 -13.49 -0.91
C PRO A 325 13.79 -13.81 0.34
N ASP A 326 14.73 -14.74 0.28
CA ASP A 326 15.49 -15.19 1.45
C ASP A 326 16.33 -14.06 2.06
N ARG A 327 16.88 -13.14 1.24
CA ARG A 327 17.61 -11.96 1.71
C ARG A 327 16.71 -11.00 2.50
N GLU A 328 15.46 -10.81 2.06
CA GLU A 328 14.47 -9.97 2.75
C GLU A 328 14.07 -10.58 4.10
N ILE A 329 13.89 -11.91 4.14
CA ILE A 329 13.65 -12.67 5.36
C ILE A 329 14.86 -12.58 6.29
N ALA A 330 16.08 -12.70 5.75
CA ALA A 330 17.30 -12.59 6.52
C ALA A 330 17.44 -11.21 7.19
N VAL A 331 17.12 -10.11 6.48
CA VAL A 331 17.09 -8.76 7.07
C VAL A 331 16.05 -8.65 8.19
N ALA A 332 14.84 -9.19 7.98
CA ALA A 332 13.79 -9.17 9.01
C ALA A 332 14.18 -9.91 10.30
N ASN A 333 15.13 -10.84 10.22
CA ASN A 333 15.66 -11.60 11.37
C ASN A 333 16.93 -10.99 11.97
N GLN A 334 17.47 -9.87 11.43
CA GLN A 334 18.61 -9.19 12.04
C GLN A 334 18.19 -8.35 13.28
N PRO A 335 19.14 -7.99 14.16
CA PRO A 335 18.88 -7.05 15.26
C PRO A 335 18.22 -5.77 14.76
N ASP A 336 17.16 -5.33 15.44
CA ASP A 336 16.31 -4.19 15.06
C ASP A 336 15.66 -4.31 13.67
N LYS A 337 15.76 -5.49 13.02
CA LYS A 337 15.26 -5.78 11.67
C LYS A 337 15.80 -4.82 10.61
N VAL A 338 17.07 -4.45 10.73
CA VAL A 338 17.71 -3.48 9.83
C VAL A 338 19.00 -4.02 9.22
N ALA A 339 19.31 -3.51 8.03
CA ALA A 339 20.58 -3.69 7.36
C ALA A 339 21.02 -2.42 6.62
N TRP A 340 22.24 -2.37 6.17
CA TRP A 340 22.82 -1.32 5.32
C TRP A 340 23.39 -1.94 4.06
N LEU A 341 23.30 -1.24 2.96
CA LEU A 341 23.94 -1.56 1.69
C LEU A 341 25.33 -0.91 1.66
N LEU A 342 26.37 -1.71 1.57
CA LEU A 342 27.75 -1.21 1.40
C LEU A 342 28.08 -1.16 -0.09
N LEU A 343 28.45 0.03 -0.55
CA LEU A 343 28.89 0.31 -1.90
C LEU A 343 30.38 0.71 -1.90
N ASP A 344 31.13 0.10 -2.81
CA ASP A 344 32.50 0.48 -3.10
C ASP A 344 32.55 1.60 -4.18
N GLU A 345 33.73 2.08 -4.49
CA GLU A 345 33.96 3.18 -5.44
C GLU A 345 33.39 2.88 -6.84
N ASN A 346 33.43 1.63 -7.30
CA ASN A 346 32.90 1.24 -8.61
C ASN A 346 31.36 1.38 -8.65
N LEU A 347 30.68 0.90 -7.61
CA LEU A 347 29.23 1.06 -7.49
C LEU A 347 28.84 2.51 -7.31
N ILE A 348 29.55 3.28 -6.47
CA ILE A 348 29.30 4.71 -6.30
C ILE A 348 29.34 5.43 -7.64
N ARG A 349 30.38 5.19 -8.44
CA ARG A 349 30.54 5.78 -9.79
C ARG A 349 29.42 5.36 -10.73
N ARG A 350 29.06 4.06 -10.72
CA ARG A 350 28.05 3.47 -11.58
C ARG A 350 26.66 4.01 -11.24
N TYR A 351 26.28 4.04 -9.96
CA TYR A 351 24.97 4.47 -9.47
C TYR A 351 24.84 5.97 -9.21
N SER A 352 25.79 6.77 -9.70
CA SER A 352 25.75 8.24 -9.69
C SER A 352 25.24 8.84 -11.00
N ARG A 353 24.94 8.05 -12.02
CA ARG A 353 24.49 8.50 -13.34
C ARG A 353 23.69 7.44 -14.09
N TRP A 354 22.84 7.91 -15.01
CA TRP A 354 22.13 7.06 -15.95
C TRP A 354 23.08 6.07 -16.67
N PRO A 355 22.66 4.80 -16.95
CA PRO A 355 21.32 4.24 -16.73
C PRO A 355 21.10 3.59 -15.36
N HIS A 356 22.04 3.70 -14.42
CA HIS A 356 21.96 3.07 -13.10
C HIS A 356 21.55 4.10 -12.04
N PHE A 357 20.63 3.73 -11.17
CA PHE A 357 20.08 4.58 -10.11
C PHE A 357 19.76 3.74 -8.86
N ILE A 358 19.65 4.39 -7.71
CA ILE A 358 19.29 3.72 -6.45
C ILE A 358 17.78 3.46 -6.38
N SER A 359 16.98 4.45 -6.80
CA SER A 359 15.52 4.31 -6.86
C SER A 359 14.94 5.15 -7.99
N THR A 360 13.76 4.76 -8.46
CA THR A 360 13.13 5.39 -9.63
C THR A 360 11.63 5.60 -9.46
N ALA A 361 11.13 6.62 -10.14
CA ALA A 361 9.78 6.66 -10.71
C ALA A 361 9.99 6.59 -12.24
N PRO A 362 9.74 5.45 -12.87
CA PRO A 362 10.12 5.21 -14.27
C PRO A 362 9.69 6.34 -15.20
N GLU A 363 10.60 6.79 -16.07
CA GLU A 363 10.42 7.88 -17.04
C GLU A 363 10.09 9.26 -16.44
N ILE A 364 9.98 9.38 -15.10
CA ILE A 364 9.63 10.62 -14.41
C ILE A 364 10.86 11.18 -13.68
N ALA A 365 11.47 10.36 -12.82
CA ALA A 365 12.63 10.79 -12.04
C ALA A 365 13.48 9.61 -11.58
N TYR A 366 14.76 9.88 -11.41
CA TYR A 366 15.76 8.92 -10.96
C TYR A 366 16.54 9.52 -9.79
N ALA A 367 16.76 8.75 -8.73
CA ALA A 367 17.54 9.14 -7.58
C ALA A 367 18.86 8.34 -7.55
N TYR A 368 19.98 9.06 -7.51
CA TYR A 368 21.33 8.56 -7.55
C TYR A 368 21.96 8.57 -6.14
N VAL A 369 23.13 7.96 -5.98
CA VAL A 369 23.91 8.01 -4.73
C VAL A 369 24.03 9.44 -4.20
N ASN A 370 24.40 10.41 -5.06
CA ASN A 370 24.55 11.81 -4.67
C ASN A 370 23.24 12.47 -4.20
N ASP A 371 22.10 12.01 -4.70
CA ASP A 371 20.80 12.53 -4.24
C ASP A 371 20.52 12.05 -2.81
N TYR A 372 20.83 10.80 -2.49
CA TYR A 372 20.71 10.25 -1.14
C TYR A 372 21.67 10.95 -0.17
N LEU A 373 22.94 11.11 -0.54
CA LEU A 373 23.92 11.82 0.29
C LEU A 373 23.48 13.26 0.62
N ARG A 374 22.86 13.95 -0.33
CA ARG A 374 22.40 15.33 -0.17
C ARG A 374 21.07 15.45 0.58
N LEU A 375 20.10 14.59 0.27
CA LEU A 375 18.71 14.74 0.72
C LEU A 375 18.35 13.87 1.93
N ARG A 376 19.12 12.79 2.17
CA ARG A 376 18.92 11.81 3.23
C ARG A 376 20.25 11.49 3.94
N PRO A 377 20.90 12.44 4.61
CA PRO A 377 22.13 12.18 5.37
C PRO A 377 21.91 11.21 6.56
N ASP A 378 20.65 11.03 6.96
CA ASP A 378 20.22 9.99 7.91
C ASP A 378 20.31 8.57 7.32
N VAL A 379 20.16 8.41 6.01
CA VAL A 379 20.20 7.14 5.28
C VAL A 379 21.54 6.91 4.57
N ALA A 380 22.18 7.96 4.03
CA ALA A 380 23.38 7.82 3.24
C ALA A 380 24.58 8.52 3.93
N VAL A 381 25.71 7.83 3.96
CA VAL A 381 26.98 8.39 4.42
C VAL A 381 28.10 7.92 3.51
N GLN A 382 29.06 8.80 3.22
CA GLN A 382 30.23 8.52 2.41
C GLN A 382 31.50 8.82 3.21
N SER A 383 32.54 8.00 3.04
CA SER A 383 33.89 8.22 3.57
C SER A 383 34.93 7.56 2.68
N ASP A 384 36.18 8.02 2.81
CA ASP A 384 37.36 7.41 2.21
C ASP A 384 37.96 6.33 3.15
N SER A 385 37.37 6.09 4.33
CA SER A 385 37.76 5.09 5.31
C SER A 385 36.56 4.29 5.80
N LEU A 386 36.69 2.96 5.83
CA LEU A 386 35.65 2.06 6.38
C LEU A 386 35.49 2.26 7.89
N GLU A 387 36.55 2.62 8.62
CA GLU A 387 36.49 2.91 10.06
C GLU A 387 35.64 4.15 10.34
N GLN A 388 35.84 5.23 9.58
CA GLN A 388 35.00 6.42 9.70
C GLN A 388 33.55 6.15 9.31
N LEU A 389 33.33 5.32 8.28
CA LEU A 389 32.02 4.90 7.84
C LEU A 389 31.29 4.11 8.94
N ALA A 390 32.02 3.16 9.56
CA ALA A 390 31.53 2.39 10.70
C ALA A 390 31.17 3.30 11.88
N ALA A 391 32.05 4.22 12.24
CA ALA A 391 31.82 5.16 13.34
C ALA A 391 30.58 6.04 13.08
N ALA A 392 30.35 6.51 11.83
CA ALA A 392 29.21 7.33 11.46
C ALA A 392 27.86 6.59 11.61
N ARG A 393 27.86 5.29 11.65
CA ARG A 393 26.65 4.44 11.79
C ARG A 393 26.67 3.55 13.06
N ASN A 394 27.62 3.79 13.97
CA ASN A 394 27.82 3.01 15.21
C ASN A 394 27.95 1.49 14.94
N LEU A 395 28.69 1.14 13.89
CA LEU A 395 29.02 -0.23 13.54
C LEU A 395 30.43 -0.60 14.08
N PRO A 396 30.70 -1.89 14.41
CA PRO A 396 32.03 -2.35 14.78
C PRO A 396 33.00 -2.26 13.59
N ALA A 397 34.00 -1.38 13.68
CA ALA A 397 34.90 -1.09 12.57
C ALA A 397 35.73 -2.32 12.14
N ALA A 398 36.26 -3.10 13.08
CA ALA A 398 37.04 -4.29 12.78
C ALA A 398 36.25 -5.35 12.00
N GLU A 399 34.95 -5.50 12.33
CA GLU A 399 34.05 -6.43 11.68
C GLU A 399 33.72 -5.95 10.25
N LEU A 400 33.46 -4.64 10.08
CA LEU A 400 33.16 -4.07 8.76
C LEU A 400 34.37 -4.20 7.82
N LEU A 401 35.61 -3.96 8.33
CA LEU A 401 36.84 -4.15 7.58
C LEU A 401 37.03 -5.61 7.14
N ALA A 402 36.85 -6.56 8.06
CA ALA A 402 36.98 -7.99 7.77
C ALA A 402 35.92 -8.44 6.74
N THR A 403 34.71 -7.89 6.84
CA THR A 403 33.61 -8.17 5.90
C THR A 403 33.94 -7.61 4.51
N ALA A 404 34.37 -6.37 4.39
CA ALA A 404 34.71 -5.74 3.11
C ALA A 404 35.92 -6.42 2.43
N ALA A 405 36.89 -6.91 3.21
CA ALA A 405 38.03 -7.69 2.71
C ALA A 405 37.66 -9.10 2.26
N GLY A 406 36.45 -9.57 2.54
CA GLY A 406 36.01 -10.94 2.20
C GLY A 406 36.77 -12.04 2.96
N THR A 407 37.39 -11.70 4.09
CA THR A 407 38.23 -12.64 4.87
C THR A 407 37.42 -13.55 5.77
N ARG A 408 36.14 -13.28 5.96
CA ARG A 408 35.22 -14.08 6.76
C ARG A 408 34.45 -15.09 5.93
N ASN A 409 34.60 -16.34 6.28
CA ASN A 409 33.71 -17.40 5.81
C ASN A 409 32.47 -17.41 6.72
N ILE A 410 31.32 -17.14 6.17
CA ILE A 410 30.03 -17.18 6.88
C ILE A 410 29.37 -18.48 6.48
N GLU A 411 29.03 -19.30 7.46
CA GLU A 411 28.39 -20.59 7.22
C GLU A 411 27.05 -20.37 6.47
N ASN A 412 26.84 -21.14 5.41
CA ASN A 412 25.66 -21.08 4.54
C ASN A 412 25.46 -19.75 3.76
N VAL A 413 26.46 -18.88 3.71
CA VAL A 413 26.40 -17.67 2.87
C VAL A 413 27.41 -17.83 1.72
N PRO A 414 27.00 -17.74 0.44
CA PRO A 414 27.90 -17.80 -0.69
C PRO A 414 29.00 -16.74 -0.60
N LYS A 415 30.15 -17.00 -1.21
CA LYS A 415 31.18 -15.98 -1.36
C LYS A 415 30.61 -14.79 -2.14
N MET A 416 31.14 -13.60 -1.85
CA MET A 416 30.79 -12.40 -2.62
C MET A 416 31.04 -12.64 -4.11
N THR A 417 30.14 -12.18 -4.96
CA THR A 417 30.21 -12.32 -6.42
C THR A 417 31.43 -11.60 -7.01
N ARG A 418 31.93 -10.57 -6.29
CA ARG A 418 33.14 -9.84 -6.62
C ARG A 418 33.81 -9.29 -5.36
N SER A 419 35.10 -8.99 -5.44
CA SER A 419 35.81 -8.26 -4.38
C SER A 419 35.43 -6.78 -4.41
N LEU A 420 35.17 -6.19 -3.25
CA LEU A 420 34.98 -4.75 -3.10
C LEU A 420 36.32 -4.02 -3.29
N GLN A 421 36.32 -2.91 -4.00
CA GLN A 421 37.56 -2.22 -4.39
C GLN A 421 37.44 -0.69 -4.31
N GLY A 422 38.56 -0.04 -4.09
CA GLY A 422 38.70 1.42 -4.08
C GLY A 422 38.85 2.03 -2.71
N ASP A 423 39.06 3.35 -2.68
CA ASP A 423 39.32 4.12 -1.47
C ASP A 423 38.11 4.98 -1.05
N ARG A 424 36.96 4.78 -1.69
CA ARG A 424 35.72 5.52 -1.42
C ARG A 424 34.56 4.58 -1.19
N TRP A 425 33.86 4.79 -0.11
CA TRP A 425 32.81 3.91 0.40
C TRP A 425 31.51 4.66 0.69
N VAL A 426 30.37 4.05 0.45
CA VAL A 426 29.06 4.54 0.86
C VAL A 426 28.31 3.46 1.60
N LEU A 427 27.69 3.83 2.72
CA LEU A 427 26.64 3.04 3.37
C LEU A 427 25.28 3.70 3.10
N LEU A 428 24.36 2.93 2.52
CA LEU A 428 22.97 3.29 2.35
C LEU A 428 22.11 2.47 3.30
N GLY A 429 21.37 3.12 4.16
CA GLY A 429 20.53 2.47 5.14
C GLY A 429 20.38 3.29 6.43
N PRO A 430 19.61 2.82 7.41
CA PRO A 430 19.06 1.45 7.43
C PRO A 430 17.94 1.21 6.42
N VAL A 431 17.93 0.00 5.87
CA VAL A 431 16.81 -0.59 5.15
C VAL A 431 16.12 -1.62 6.03
N LYS A 432 14.82 -1.79 5.85
CA LYS A 432 14.01 -2.86 6.42
C LYS A 432 13.30 -3.62 5.32
N SER A 433 12.91 -4.83 5.63
CA SER A 433 12.05 -5.65 4.78
C SER A 433 10.58 -5.43 5.14
N TYR A 434 9.74 -5.17 4.14
CA TYR A 434 8.32 -4.92 4.34
C TYR A 434 7.43 -5.65 3.34
N PHE A 435 6.25 -6.07 3.82
CA PHE A 435 5.11 -6.28 2.95
C PHE A 435 4.40 -4.95 2.70
N THR A 436 4.22 -4.61 1.43
CA THR A 436 3.44 -3.43 1.04
C THR A 436 1.96 -3.66 1.31
N THR A 437 1.45 -4.84 0.96
CA THR A 437 0.08 -5.30 1.21
C THR A 437 0.00 -6.82 1.02
N THR A 438 -1.12 -7.43 1.42
CA THR A 438 -1.46 -8.81 1.07
C THR A 438 -2.55 -8.83 0.00
N GLU A 439 -2.51 -9.82 -0.90
CA GLU A 439 -3.53 -10.01 -1.95
C GLU A 439 -4.65 -10.96 -1.51
N GLY A 440 -4.58 -11.47 -0.28
CA GLY A 440 -5.62 -12.29 0.30
C GLY A 440 -6.84 -11.47 0.72
N GLY A 441 -8.05 -11.96 0.39
CA GLY A 441 -9.29 -11.31 0.75
C GLY A 441 -10.51 -12.20 0.62
N ALA A 442 -11.67 -11.69 1.05
CA ALA A 442 -12.94 -12.38 0.92
C ALA A 442 -13.25 -12.69 -0.55
N ALA A 443 -13.73 -13.89 -0.83
CA ALA A 443 -14.38 -14.22 -2.10
C ALA A 443 -15.65 -13.39 -2.22
N ILE A 444 -15.81 -12.66 -3.32
CA ILE A 444 -16.97 -11.83 -3.59
C ILE A 444 -17.48 -12.02 -5.01
N ASP A 445 -18.73 -11.68 -5.23
CA ASP A 445 -19.28 -11.49 -6.57
C ASP A 445 -19.18 -10.02 -7.04
N THR A 446 -19.65 -9.73 -8.26
CA THR A 446 -19.68 -8.37 -8.84
C THR A 446 -20.65 -7.41 -8.14
N SER A 447 -21.49 -7.93 -7.24
CA SER A 447 -22.30 -7.15 -6.31
C SER A 447 -21.65 -6.97 -4.94
N PHE A 448 -20.36 -7.32 -4.80
CA PHE A 448 -19.55 -7.22 -3.58
C PHE A 448 -20.04 -8.07 -2.41
N ARG A 449 -20.98 -8.99 -2.63
CA ARG A 449 -21.48 -9.91 -1.61
C ARG A 449 -20.41 -10.95 -1.29
N VAL A 450 -20.15 -11.16 0.00
CA VAL A 450 -19.23 -12.20 0.45
C VAL A 450 -19.81 -13.58 0.13
N LEU A 451 -19.01 -14.45 -0.44
CA LEU A 451 -19.38 -15.82 -0.81
C LEU A 451 -18.92 -16.80 0.27
N ASP A 452 -19.75 -17.81 0.55
CA ASP A 452 -19.37 -18.96 1.35
C ASP A 452 -18.53 -19.97 0.54
N ARG A 453 -18.10 -21.07 1.16
CA ARG A 453 -17.28 -22.10 0.52
C ARG A 453 -17.98 -22.83 -0.64
N ASN A 454 -19.29 -22.71 -0.76
CA ASN A 454 -20.08 -23.27 -1.85
C ASN A 454 -20.37 -22.25 -2.96
N GLY A 455 -19.80 -21.04 -2.86
CA GLY A 455 -20.02 -19.95 -3.81
C GLY A 455 -21.37 -19.23 -3.63
N LYS A 456 -22.12 -19.50 -2.55
CA LYS A 456 -23.38 -18.84 -2.25
C LYS A 456 -23.13 -17.54 -1.49
N ALA A 457 -23.84 -16.48 -1.87
CA ALA A 457 -23.73 -15.18 -1.19
C ALA A 457 -24.29 -15.24 0.25
N ILE A 458 -23.49 -14.73 1.20
CA ILE A 458 -23.91 -14.56 2.59
C ILE A 458 -24.79 -13.30 2.68
N SER A 459 -26.05 -13.51 3.01
CA SER A 459 -27.03 -12.43 3.04
C SER A 459 -26.65 -11.34 4.04
N GLY A 460 -26.70 -10.07 3.60
CA GLY A 460 -26.39 -8.90 4.42
C GLY A 460 -24.90 -8.66 4.69
N LEU A 461 -23.98 -9.40 4.02
CA LEU A 461 -22.54 -9.22 4.18
C LEU A 461 -21.88 -8.90 2.86
N TYR A 462 -21.12 -7.79 2.85
CA TYR A 462 -20.39 -7.27 1.70
C TYR A 462 -18.93 -7.05 2.08
N ALA A 463 -18.01 -7.13 1.11
CA ALA A 463 -16.59 -6.80 1.31
C ALA A 463 -16.03 -6.03 0.11
N ILE A 464 -15.19 -5.03 0.40
CA ILE A 464 -14.60 -4.10 -0.58
C ILE A 464 -13.15 -3.77 -0.25
N GLY A 465 -12.47 -3.13 -1.19
CA GLY A 465 -11.05 -2.79 -1.03
C GLY A 465 -10.21 -4.05 -0.81
N GLN A 466 -9.13 -3.93 -0.03
CA GLN A 466 -8.24 -5.06 0.27
C GLN A 466 -8.97 -6.22 0.97
N ASN A 467 -9.94 -5.92 1.80
CA ASN A 467 -10.72 -6.95 2.49
C ASN A 467 -11.59 -7.78 1.53
N GLY A 468 -12.03 -7.19 0.43
CA GLY A 468 -12.87 -7.79 -0.61
C GLY A 468 -12.18 -7.84 -1.96
N LEU A 469 -10.94 -8.37 -2.02
CA LEU A 469 -10.22 -8.53 -3.30
C LEU A 469 -10.86 -9.57 -4.22
N GLY A 470 -11.63 -10.52 -3.68
CA GLY A 470 -12.33 -11.52 -4.51
C GLY A 470 -11.40 -12.44 -5.30
N GLY A 471 -10.13 -12.48 -4.94
CA GLY A 471 -9.10 -13.23 -5.64
C GLY A 471 -8.37 -12.45 -6.74
N GLN A 472 -8.60 -11.16 -6.91
CA GLN A 472 -7.81 -10.33 -7.85
C GLN A 472 -6.36 -10.21 -7.39
N ILE A 473 -5.43 -10.08 -8.35
CA ILE A 473 -4.04 -9.72 -8.13
C ILE A 473 -3.82 -8.31 -8.71
N LEU A 474 -3.41 -7.34 -7.87
CA LEU A 474 -3.39 -5.92 -8.20
C LEU A 474 -2.00 -5.28 -8.00
N TRP A 475 -0.93 -5.93 -8.46
CA TRP A 475 0.45 -5.49 -8.19
C TRP A 475 0.91 -4.21 -8.91
N GLY A 476 0.22 -3.74 -9.93
CA GLY A 476 0.52 -2.44 -10.54
C GLY A 476 0.26 -1.27 -9.58
N HIS A 477 1.15 -0.27 -9.58
CA HIS A 477 1.00 0.90 -8.71
C HIS A 477 -0.31 1.63 -8.97
N GLY A 478 -1.03 1.93 -7.89
CA GLY A 478 -2.31 2.62 -7.95
C GLY A 478 -3.53 1.74 -8.23
N LEU A 479 -3.37 0.45 -8.57
CA LEU A 479 -4.49 -0.48 -8.76
C LEU A 479 -5.24 -0.71 -7.45
N HIS A 480 -4.55 -0.89 -6.33
CA HIS A 480 -5.18 -1.07 -5.01
C HIS A 480 -6.01 0.14 -4.59
N ILE A 481 -5.51 1.37 -4.82
CA ILE A 481 -6.29 2.59 -4.53
C ILE A 481 -7.46 2.70 -5.49
N ALA A 482 -7.25 2.43 -6.77
CA ALA A 482 -8.33 2.45 -7.77
C ALA A 482 -9.42 1.43 -7.42
N TRP A 483 -9.06 0.20 -7.02
CA TRP A 483 -9.99 -0.80 -6.53
C TRP A 483 -10.71 -0.36 -5.26
N ALA A 484 -9.99 0.16 -4.26
CA ALA A 484 -10.58 0.63 -3.01
C ALA A 484 -11.66 1.71 -3.25
N MET A 485 -11.37 2.67 -4.12
CA MET A 485 -12.32 3.74 -4.45
C MET A 485 -13.46 3.24 -5.33
N THR A 486 -13.18 2.36 -6.30
CA THR A 486 -14.17 1.86 -7.25
C THR A 486 -15.14 0.89 -6.57
N SER A 487 -14.63 -0.09 -5.82
CA SER A 487 -15.47 -1.02 -5.08
C SER A 487 -16.33 -0.29 -4.03
N GLY A 488 -15.73 0.70 -3.34
CA GLY A 488 -16.46 1.55 -2.41
C GLY A 488 -17.57 2.37 -3.07
N ARG A 489 -17.30 2.98 -4.22
CA ARG A 489 -18.33 3.73 -4.97
C ARG A 489 -19.46 2.83 -5.43
N LEU A 490 -19.14 1.66 -5.98
CA LEU A 490 -20.14 0.77 -6.58
C LEU A 490 -21.00 0.07 -5.53
N VAL A 491 -20.46 -0.35 -4.38
CA VAL A 491 -21.23 -1.03 -3.34
C VAL A 491 -22.36 -0.17 -2.78
N GLY A 492 -22.20 1.16 -2.77
CA GLY A 492 -23.26 2.07 -2.33
C GLY A 492 -24.49 2.02 -3.21
N THR A 493 -24.32 1.92 -4.53
CA THR A 493 -25.42 1.73 -5.48
C THR A 493 -26.10 0.38 -5.27
N VAL A 494 -25.30 -0.69 -5.14
CA VAL A 494 -25.85 -2.06 -4.89
C VAL A 494 -26.69 -2.09 -3.61
N LEU A 495 -26.23 -1.43 -2.54
CA LEU A 495 -26.95 -1.39 -1.29
C LEU A 495 -28.23 -0.54 -1.36
N ALA A 496 -28.26 0.49 -2.17
CA ALA A 496 -29.46 1.29 -2.40
C ALA A 496 -30.56 0.50 -3.10
N ASP A 497 -30.19 -0.37 -4.04
CA ASP A 497 -31.11 -1.21 -4.80
C ASP A 497 -31.52 -2.50 -4.03
N SER A 498 -30.78 -2.88 -2.95
CA SER A 498 -31.10 -4.04 -2.14
C SER A 498 -32.34 -3.80 -1.28
N ALA A 499 -33.17 -4.81 -1.10
CA ALA A 499 -34.30 -4.75 -0.14
C ALA A 499 -33.76 -4.61 1.29
N PRO A 500 -34.48 -3.88 2.17
CA PRO A 500 -34.13 -3.74 3.59
C PRO A 500 -34.11 -5.08 4.36
#